data_05ee724166e03a1ea1a72829b5775e46
#
_entry.id   05ee724166e03a1ea1a72829b5775e46
#
_cell.length_a   1.000
_cell.length_b   1.000
_cell.length_c   1.000
_cell.angle_alpha   90.00
_cell.angle_beta   90.00
_cell.angle_gamma   90.00
#
_symmetry.space_group_name_H-M   'P 1'
#
loop_
_entity.id
_entity.type
_entity.pdbx_description
1 polymer ?
#
loop_
_entity_poly.entity_id
_entity_poly.type
_entity_poly.pdbx_seq_one_letter_code
_entity_poly.pdbx_strand_id
1 'polypeptide(L)'
;DYIVRYVPHKGDEVRWGFDTAAFNEHKAEFFKLWIEKGLSHPLMYLDGFFSTNFGLWYPWDILPDDTTIRMYVEYFFGTETQEILGIHFDPKLPLFHQISYAICQDSVLTRIPVIGGILFGAGTCIWIVLFASLYLIWTKKWGPVFTILIPMWAYFLTLLFGPVSCMRYMYPYMTSLP
;
A
#
# COMPACT_ATOMS: atom_id res chain seq x y z
N ASP A 1 -11.10 21.38 -11.00
CA ASP A 1 -10.20 21.87 -9.96
C ASP A 1 -9.61 20.65 -9.22
N TYR A 2 -8.34 20.30 -9.49
CA TYR A 2 -7.69 19.09 -8.98
C TYR A 2 -7.41 19.17 -7.48
N ILE A 3 -7.30 20.35 -6.92
CA ILE A 3 -7.07 20.56 -5.48
C ILE A 3 -8.27 20.08 -4.66
N VAL A 4 -9.48 20.24 -5.18
CA VAL A 4 -10.72 19.82 -4.51
C VAL A 4 -10.85 18.29 -4.49
N ARG A 5 -10.17 17.58 -5.40
CA ARG A 5 -10.19 16.11 -5.52
C ARG A 5 -9.00 15.44 -4.83
N TYR A 6 -8.13 16.22 -4.19
CA TYR A 6 -6.98 15.68 -3.50
C TYR A 6 -7.41 14.84 -2.29
N VAL A 7 -7.07 13.56 -2.33
CA VAL A 7 -7.24 12.64 -1.23
C VAL A 7 -5.86 12.20 -0.78
N PRO A 8 -5.42 12.49 0.45
CA PRO A 8 -4.05 12.30 0.90
C PRO A 8 -3.49 10.88 0.70
N HIS A 9 -4.33 9.86 0.84
CA HIS A 9 -3.95 8.46 0.72
C HIS A 9 -4.11 7.87 -0.68
N LYS A 10 -4.52 8.68 -1.68
CA LYS A 10 -4.82 8.21 -3.04
C LYS A 10 -4.24 9.16 -4.09
N GLY A 11 -2.99 8.95 -4.41
CA GLY A 11 -2.27 9.77 -5.38
C GLY A 11 -2.76 9.65 -6.83
N ASP A 12 -3.51 8.60 -7.17
CA ASP A 12 -3.94 8.32 -8.55
C ASP A 12 -4.86 9.41 -9.12
N GLU A 13 -5.73 9.99 -8.33
CA GLU A 13 -6.66 11.03 -8.81
C GLU A 13 -5.91 12.30 -9.24
N VAL A 14 -4.84 12.64 -8.54
CA VAL A 14 -3.97 13.75 -8.93
C VAL A 14 -3.20 13.41 -10.21
N ARG A 15 -2.73 12.15 -10.33
CA ARG A 15 -1.99 11.67 -11.49
C ARG A 15 -2.80 11.73 -12.78
N TRP A 16 -4.07 11.35 -12.74
CA TRP A 16 -4.91 11.37 -13.94
C TRP A 16 -5.22 12.77 -14.45
N GLY A 17 -5.16 13.75 -13.59
CA GLY A 17 -5.32 15.15 -13.96
C GLY A 17 -4.02 15.90 -14.22
N PHE A 18 -2.88 15.25 -14.10
CA PHE A 18 -1.58 15.90 -14.22
C PHE A 18 -1.24 16.20 -15.68
N ASP A 19 -1.01 17.47 -15.99
CA ASP A 19 -0.58 17.89 -17.31
C ASP A 19 0.91 17.61 -17.51
N THR A 20 1.17 16.45 -18.09
CA THR A 20 2.55 15.99 -18.38
C THR A 20 3.26 16.87 -19.40
N ALA A 21 2.53 17.49 -20.33
CA ALA A 21 3.12 18.37 -21.35
C ALA A 21 3.62 19.66 -20.71
N ALA A 22 2.75 20.36 -19.96
CA ALA A 22 3.12 21.55 -19.22
C ALA A 22 4.24 21.28 -18.19
N PHE A 23 4.21 20.14 -17.51
CA PHE A 23 5.28 19.75 -16.60
C PHE A 23 6.63 19.58 -17.32
N ASN A 24 6.64 18.95 -18.51
CA ASN A 24 7.88 18.73 -19.27
C ASN A 24 8.49 20.05 -19.74
N GLU A 25 7.65 21.02 -20.08
CA GLU A 25 8.08 22.36 -20.50
C GLU A 25 8.68 23.17 -19.32
N HIS A 26 8.08 23.05 -18.14
CA HIS A 26 8.43 23.87 -16.97
C HIS A 26 9.09 23.08 -15.81
N LYS A 27 9.77 21.98 -16.09
CA LYS A 27 10.36 21.10 -15.04
C LYS A 27 11.22 21.84 -14.02
N ALA A 28 12.10 22.72 -14.50
CA ALA A 28 13.02 23.42 -13.61
C ALA A 28 12.30 24.38 -12.66
N GLU A 29 11.28 25.06 -13.17
CA GLU A 29 10.44 25.98 -12.38
C GLU A 29 9.62 25.18 -11.35
N PHE A 30 9.05 24.07 -11.77
CA PHE A 30 8.31 23.16 -10.88
C PHE A 30 9.18 22.69 -9.71
N PHE A 31 10.36 22.15 -9.97
CA PHE A 31 11.24 21.66 -8.92
C PHE A 31 11.75 22.79 -8.01
N LYS A 32 12.05 23.96 -8.57
CA LYS A 32 12.40 25.13 -7.79
C LYS A 32 11.28 25.51 -6.82
N LEU A 33 10.06 25.63 -7.31
CA LEU A 33 8.89 25.96 -6.50
C LEU A 33 8.62 24.88 -5.46
N TRP A 34 8.73 23.58 -5.84
CA TRP A 34 8.53 22.47 -4.94
C TRP A 34 9.50 22.48 -3.77
N ILE A 35 10.80 22.69 -4.03
CA ILE A 35 11.82 22.81 -2.99
C ILE A 35 11.58 24.04 -2.12
N GLU A 36 11.31 25.20 -2.72
CA GLU A 36 11.04 26.43 -2.00
C GLU A 36 9.85 26.30 -1.04
N LYS A 37 8.76 25.71 -1.51
CA LYS A 37 7.57 25.44 -0.68
C LYS A 37 7.84 24.39 0.39
N GLY A 38 8.60 23.34 0.07
CA GLY A 38 9.00 22.32 1.05
C GLY A 38 9.84 22.89 2.18
N LEU A 39 10.79 23.77 1.86
CA LEU A 39 11.60 24.44 2.87
C LEU A 39 10.81 25.47 3.70
N SER A 40 9.84 26.14 3.07
CA SER A 40 9.00 27.13 3.76
C SER A 40 7.93 26.47 4.65
N HIS A 41 7.47 25.27 4.28
CA HIS A 41 6.41 24.54 4.97
C HIS A 41 6.76 23.06 5.20
N PRO A 42 7.85 22.75 5.92
CA PRO A 42 8.35 21.38 6.05
C PRO A 42 7.36 20.43 6.73
N LEU A 43 6.60 20.92 7.71
CA LEU A 43 5.60 20.10 8.40
C LEU A 43 4.46 19.67 7.48
N MET A 44 4.05 20.50 6.52
CA MET A 44 3.00 20.11 5.55
C MET A 44 3.49 19.03 4.60
N TYR A 45 4.76 19.07 4.20
CA TYR A 45 5.36 18.03 3.36
C TYR A 45 5.50 16.69 4.11
N LEU A 46 5.91 16.76 5.39
CA LEU A 46 5.95 15.57 6.25
C LEU A 46 4.55 14.99 6.48
N ASP A 47 3.57 15.83 6.77
CA ASP A 47 2.19 15.39 6.95
C ASP A 47 1.64 14.74 5.68
N GLY A 48 1.85 15.35 4.52
CA GLY A 48 1.47 14.75 3.23
C GLY A 48 2.15 13.40 2.99
N PHE A 49 3.45 13.30 3.27
CA PHE A 49 4.20 12.04 3.14
C PHE A 49 3.67 10.96 4.09
N PHE A 50 3.46 11.28 5.36
CA PHE A 50 2.94 10.32 6.32
C PHE A 50 1.49 9.94 6.05
N SER A 51 0.67 10.88 5.60
CA SER A 51 -0.72 10.60 5.24
C SER A 51 -0.83 9.67 4.02
N THR A 52 0.00 9.88 3.00
CA THR A 52 0.05 9.00 1.82
C THR A 52 0.49 7.59 2.18
N ASN A 53 1.42 7.44 3.12
CA ASN A 53 2.00 6.16 3.51
C ASN A 53 1.32 5.54 4.74
N PHE A 54 0.23 6.15 5.24
CA PHE A 54 -0.41 5.74 6.48
C PHE A 54 -0.75 4.25 6.53
N GLY A 55 -1.31 3.71 5.47
CA GLY A 55 -1.69 2.29 5.37
C GLY A 55 -0.51 1.30 5.40
N LEU A 56 0.73 1.77 5.17
CA LEU A 56 1.91 0.88 5.21
C LEU A 56 2.39 0.59 6.64
N TRP A 57 2.11 1.46 7.60
CA TRP A 57 2.64 1.32 8.96
C TRP A 57 1.57 1.39 10.06
N TYR A 58 0.36 1.83 9.73
CA TYR A 58 -0.73 1.82 10.68
C TYR A 58 -1.45 0.47 10.66
N PRO A 59 -1.46 -0.28 11.78
CA PRO A 59 -2.00 -1.65 11.78
C PRO A 59 -3.53 -1.70 11.66
N TRP A 60 -4.20 -0.57 11.83
CA TRP A 60 -5.65 -0.45 11.85
C TRP A 60 -6.21 0.35 10.69
N ASP A 61 -5.57 0.28 9.55
CA ASP A 61 -6.04 0.97 8.36
C ASP A 61 -7.31 0.31 7.81
N ILE A 62 -8.43 0.63 8.44
CA ILE A 62 -9.76 0.40 7.89
C ILE A 62 -10.21 1.76 7.36
N LEU A 63 -9.64 2.19 6.24
CA LEU A 63 -10.14 3.36 5.56
C LEU A 63 -11.54 3.06 5.03
N PRO A 64 -12.52 3.94 5.30
CA PRO A 64 -13.91 3.74 4.88
C PRO A 64 -14.10 3.69 3.36
N ASP A 65 -13.12 4.17 2.59
CA ASP A 65 -13.09 4.05 1.15
C ASP A 65 -12.46 2.73 0.73
N ASP A 66 -13.28 1.84 0.36
CA ASP A 66 -13.26 0.58 -0.37
C ASP A 66 -12.00 0.23 -1.23
N THR A 67 -10.99 1.07 -1.27
CA THR A 67 -9.87 0.95 -2.21
C THR A 67 -8.57 0.45 -1.60
N THR A 68 -8.37 0.56 -0.30
CA THR A 68 -7.08 0.28 0.34
C THR A 68 -6.95 -1.15 0.86
N ILE A 69 -8.06 -1.79 1.21
CA ILE A 69 -8.07 -3.14 1.79
C ILE A 69 -8.86 -4.11 0.92
N ARG A 70 -8.63 -4.14 -0.37
CA ARG A 70 -9.10 -5.27 -1.16
C ARG A 70 -8.08 -6.40 -1.05
N MET A 71 -8.28 -7.25 -0.07
CA MET A 71 -7.52 -8.49 0.06
C MET A 71 -7.82 -9.47 -1.06
N TYR A 72 -8.96 -9.31 -1.70
CA TYR A 72 -9.41 -10.16 -2.78
C TYR A 72 -9.51 -9.33 -4.06
N VAL A 73 -8.71 -9.70 -5.04
CA VAL A 73 -8.77 -9.10 -6.37
C VAL A 73 -9.47 -10.09 -7.29
N GLU A 74 -10.73 -9.83 -7.60
CA GLU A 74 -11.33 -10.39 -8.80
C GLU A 74 -10.65 -9.76 -10.02
N TYR A 75 -10.58 -10.50 -11.13
CA TYR A 75 -9.97 -10.03 -12.35
C TYR A 75 -10.51 -8.65 -12.75
N PHE A 76 -9.64 -7.66 -12.76
CA PHE A 76 -9.96 -6.29 -13.15
C PHE A 76 -9.93 -6.05 -14.65
N PHE A 77 -9.98 -7.10 -15.44
CA PHE A 77 -10.16 -6.90 -16.87
C PHE A 77 -11.64 -6.61 -17.11
N GLY A 78 -11.92 -5.53 -17.83
CA GLY A 78 -13.28 -5.30 -18.30
C GLY A 78 -13.78 -6.55 -19.06
N THR A 79 -15.08 -6.78 -19.04
CA THR A 79 -15.72 -7.94 -19.71
C THR A 79 -15.23 -8.14 -21.13
N GLU A 80 -15.04 -7.06 -21.87
CA GLU A 80 -14.51 -7.06 -23.24
C GLU A 80 -13.09 -7.65 -23.32
N THR A 81 -12.20 -7.29 -22.39
CA THR A 81 -10.83 -7.83 -22.36
C THR A 81 -10.81 -9.29 -21.94
N GLN A 82 -11.71 -9.72 -21.05
CA GLN A 82 -11.84 -11.12 -20.66
C GLN A 82 -12.30 -11.99 -21.83
N GLU A 83 -13.27 -11.51 -22.62
CA GLU A 83 -13.75 -12.18 -23.83
C GLU A 83 -12.66 -12.30 -24.90
N ILE A 84 -11.93 -11.21 -25.17
CA ILE A 84 -10.84 -11.20 -26.16
C ILE A 84 -9.71 -12.15 -25.76
N LEU A 85 -9.37 -12.23 -24.49
CA LEU A 85 -8.27 -13.06 -23.98
C LEU A 85 -8.73 -14.50 -23.68
N GLY A 86 -10.03 -14.80 -23.73
CA GLY A 86 -10.58 -16.11 -23.37
C GLY A 86 -10.32 -16.45 -21.88
N ILE A 87 -10.18 -15.44 -21.02
CA ILE A 87 -9.92 -15.64 -19.59
C ILE A 87 -11.27 -15.79 -18.88
N HIS A 88 -11.51 -16.97 -18.34
CA HIS A 88 -12.69 -17.25 -17.53
C HIS A 88 -12.28 -17.54 -16.10
N PHE A 89 -13.02 -16.96 -15.15
CA PHE A 89 -12.83 -17.26 -13.74
C PHE A 89 -13.55 -18.57 -13.41
N ASP A 90 -12.77 -19.64 -13.25
CA ASP A 90 -13.29 -20.97 -12.88
C ASP A 90 -12.61 -21.46 -11.60
N PRO A 91 -13.16 -21.15 -10.42
CA PRO A 91 -12.55 -21.53 -9.15
C PRO A 91 -12.61 -23.06 -8.99
N LYS A 92 -11.45 -23.69 -8.90
CA LYS A 92 -11.34 -25.16 -8.70
C LYS A 92 -11.93 -25.63 -7.37
N LEU A 93 -12.04 -24.75 -6.41
CA LEU A 93 -12.63 -24.98 -5.09
C LEU A 93 -13.70 -23.92 -4.81
N PRO A 94 -14.93 -24.06 -5.35
CA PRO A 94 -15.96 -23.02 -5.27
C PRO A 94 -16.31 -22.63 -3.83
N LEU A 95 -16.42 -23.62 -2.93
CA LEU A 95 -16.73 -23.38 -1.52
C LEU A 95 -15.60 -22.54 -0.84
N PHE A 96 -14.36 -22.91 -1.08
CA PHE A 96 -13.22 -22.18 -0.52
C PHE A 96 -13.17 -20.75 -1.08
N HIS A 97 -13.44 -20.58 -2.36
CA HIS A 97 -13.55 -19.27 -2.98
C HIS A 97 -14.63 -18.41 -2.32
N GLN A 98 -15.85 -18.95 -2.13
CA GLN A 98 -16.95 -18.23 -1.49
C GLN A 98 -16.60 -17.82 -0.05
N ILE A 99 -15.99 -18.73 0.72
CA ILE A 99 -15.57 -18.45 2.09
C ILE A 99 -14.49 -17.36 2.10
N SER A 100 -13.47 -17.48 1.26
CA SER A 100 -12.39 -16.49 1.16
C SER A 100 -12.91 -15.12 0.72
N TYR A 101 -13.81 -15.10 -0.24
CA TYR A 101 -14.48 -13.89 -0.71
C TYR A 101 -15.29 -13.22 0.41
N ALA A 102 -16.10 -13.97 1.13
CA ALA A 102 -16.90 -13.46 2.23
C ALA A 102 -16.03 -12.93 3.39
N ILE A 103 -14.89 -13.59 3.66
CA ILE A 103 -13.93 -13.14 4.68
C ILE A 103 -13.24 -11.85 4.24
N CYS A 104 -12.84 -11.74 2.99
CA CYS A 104 -12.01 -10.63 2.51
C CYS A 104 -12.81 -9.40 2.10
N GLN A 105 -14.03 -9.55 1.63
CA GLN A 105 -14.82 -8.43 1.09
C GLN A 105 -15.63 -7.68 2.13
N ASP A 106 -16.28 -8.34 3.06
CA ASP A 106 -17.21 -7.67 3.96
C ASP A 106 -17.37 -8.40 5.30
N SER A 107 -16.31 -9.05 5.77
CA SER A 107 -16.44 -9.83 6.97
C SER A 107 -16.47 -8.96 8.22
N VAL A 108 -17.28 -9.39 9.17
CA VAL A 108 -17.25 -8.89 10.54
C VAL A 108 -15.82 -8.96 11.10
N LEU A 109 -14.99 -9.92 10.63
CA LEU A 109 -13.62 -10.12 11.08
C LEU A 109 -12.70 -8.94 10.72
N THR A 110 -12.87 -8.35 9.54
CA THR A 110 -12.08 -7.17 9.14
C THR A 110 -12.47 -5.93 9.95
N ARG A 111 -13.72 -5.90 10.44
CA ARG A 111 -14.26 -4.79 11.22
C ARG A 111 -13.98 -4.91 12.72
N ILE A 112 -13.60 -6.10 13.19
CA ILE A 112 -13.19 -6.24 14.59
C ILE A 112 -11.83 -5.57 14.75
N PRO A 113 -11.75 -4.48 15.54
CA PRO A 113 -10.53 -3.70 15.66
C PRO A 113 -9.38 -4.64 15.98
N VAL A 114 -8.67 -5.02 16.71
CA VAL A 114 -7.50 -5.85 16.95
C VAL A 114 -7.35 -7.03 15.96
N ILE A 115 -8.39 -7.82 15.74
CA ILE A 115 -8.35 -9.02 14.89
C ILE A 115 -8.18 -8.64 13.43
N GLY A 116 -8.95 -7.67 12.94
CA GLY A 116 -8.83 -7.15 11.58
C GLY A 116 -7.44 -6.59 11.31
N GLY A 117 -6.92 -5.75 12.22
CA GLY A 117 -5.58 -5.20 12.10
C GLY A 117 -4.47 -6.25 12.12
N ILE A 118 -4.55 -7.25 13.00
CA ILE A 118 -3.53 -8.31 13.10
C ILE A 118 -3.55 -9.24 11.89
N LEU A 119 -4.73 -9.69 11.48
CA LEU A 119 -4.84 -10.68 10.40
C LEU A 119 -4.74 -10.06 9.00
N PHE A 120 -5.17 -8.81 8.86
CA PHE A 120 -5.40 -8.20 7.57
C PHE A 120 -4.73 -6.84 7.40
N GLY A 121 -4.16 -6.28 8.46
CA GLY A 121 -3.48 -4.99 8.40
C GLY A 121 -2.10 -5.07 7.77
N ALA A 122 -1.90 -4.36 6.66
CA ALA A 122 -0.58 -4.23 6.02
C ALA A 122 0.48 -3.74 7.01
N GLY A 123 0.13 -2.74 7.81
CA GLY A 123 1.00 -2.17 8.83
C GLY A 123 1.46 -3.18 9.87
N THR A 124 0.66 -4.18 10.22
CA THR A 124 1.05 -5.22 11.18
C THR A 124 2.30 -5.97 10.73
N CYS A 125 2.41 -6.28 9.45
CA CYS A 125 3.59 -6.93 8.88
C CYS A 125 4.87 -6.13 9.14
N ILE A 126 4.80 -4.81 8.98
CA ILE A 126 5.94 -3.92 9.22
C ILE A 126 6.33 -3.89 10.70
N TRP A 127 5.35 -3.89 11.60
CA TRP A 127 5.64 -3.98 13.03
C TRP A 127 6.29 -5.30 13.42
N ILE A 128 5.85 -6.43 12.84
CA ILE A 128 6.50 -7.74 13.06
C ILE A 128 7.95 -7.69 12.57
N VAL A 129 8.21 -7.16 11.38
CA VAL A 129 9.58 -7.01 10.85
C VAL A 129 10.43 -6.09 11.73
N LEU A 130 9.86 -5.00 12.24
CA LEU A 130 10.54 -4.09 13.15
C LEU A 130 10.94 -4.81 14.45
N PHE A 131 10.01 -5.50 15.10
CA PHE A 131 10.29 -6.23 16.34
C PHE A 131 11.29 -7.37 16.11
N ALA A 132 11.16 -8.12 15.00
CA ALA A 132 12.13 -9.13 14.62
C ALA A 132 13.52 -8.53 14.40
N SER A 133 13.59 -7.35 13.76
CA SER A 133 14.86 -6.62 13.56
C SER A 133 15.51 -6.27 14.89
N LEU A 134 14.75 -5.67 15.80
CA LEU A 134 15.24 -5.30 17.13
C LEU A 134 15.72 -6.53 17.92
N TYR A 135 14.97 -7.64 17.88
CA TYR A 135 15.33 -8.88 18.53
C TYR A 135 16.63 -9.49 17.97
N LEU A 136 16.77 -9.59 16.64
CA LEU A 136 17.95 -10.16 16.00
C LEU A 136 19.20 -9.30 16.22
N ILE A 137 19.06 -7.99 16.22
CA ILE A 137 20.17 -7.07 16.54
C ILE A 137 20.57 -7.23 17.99
N TRP A 138 19.61 -7.26 18.93
CA TRP A 138 19.89 -7.46 20.34
C TRP A 138 20.60 -8.80 20.62
N THR A 139 20.14 -9.86 20.00
CA THR A 139 20.73 -11.19 20.13
C THR A 139 21.99 -11.39 19.30
N LYS A 140 22.44 -10.33 18.58
CA LYS A 140 23.64 -10.32 17.73
C LYS A 140 23.63 -11.41 16.64
N LYS A 141 22.45 -11.80 16.16
CA LYS A 141 22.27 -12.77 15.08
C LYS A 141 22.37 -12.09 13.71
N TRP A 142 23.57 -11.73 13.31
CA TRP A 142 23.82 -10.92 12.11
C TRP A 142 23.51 -11.63 10.78
N GLY A 143 23.65 -12.96 10.72
CA GLY A 143 23.33 -13.70 9.50
C GLY A 143 21.92 -13.41 8.99
N PRO A 144 20.85 -13.72 9.75
CA PRO A 144 19.48 -13.38 9.35
C PRO A 144 19.23 -11.89 9.11
N VAL A 145 19.92 -11.00 9.83
CA VAL A 145 19.83 -9.55 9.61
C VAL A 145 20.20 -9.20 8.17
N PHE A 146 21.35 -9.70 7.69
CA PHE A 146 21.84 -9.38 6.35
C PHE A 146 21.05 -10.10 5.25
N THR A 147 20.64 -11.33 5.47
CA THR A 147 20.00 -12.15 4.42
C THR A 147 18.49 -11.92 4.28
N ILE A 148 17.81 -11.59 5.36
CA ILE A 148 16.34 -11.46 5.40
C ILE A 148 15.92 -10.03 5.64
N LEU A 149 16.40 -9.40 6.71
CA LEU A 149 15.88 -8.09 7.11
C LEU A 149 16.30 -6.95 6.19
N ILE A 150 17.55 -6.94 5.71
CA ILE A 150 17.99 -5.87 4.80
C ILE A 150 17.17 -5.86 3.50
N PRO A 151 16.95 -6.98 2.80
CA PRO A 151 16.05 -7.01 1.64
C PRO A 151 14.62 -6.55 1.97
N MET A 152 14.07 -6.97 3.12
CA MET A 152 12.74 -6.54 3.53
C MET A 152 12.67 -5.03 3.75
N TRP A 153 13.61 -4.45 4.49
CA TRP A 153 13.67 -3.00 4.69
C TRP A 153 13.92 -2.22 3.39
N ALA A 154 14.79 -2.75 2.51
CA ALA A 154 14.99 -2.16 1.19
C ALA A 154 13.69 -2.14 0.37
N TYR A 155 12.93 -3.23 0.39
CA TYR A 155 11.63 -3.29 -0.23
C TYR A 155 10.65 -2.29 0.40
N PHE A 156 10.59 -2.19 1.74
CA PHE A 156 9.76 -1.19 2.42
C PHE A 156 10.08 0.23 1.98
N LEU A 157 11.37 0.57 1.88
CA LEU A 157 11.78 1.89 1.41
C LEU A 157 11.26 2.17 0.00
N THR A 158 11.20 1.17 -0.89
CA THR A 158 10.60 1.37 -2.22
C THR A 158 9.10 1.65 -2.15
N LEU A 159 8.39 1.03 -1.21
CA LEU A 159 6.96 1.26 -1.03
C LEU A 159 6.64 2.68 -0.56
N LEU A 160 7.51 3.28 0.26
CA LEU A 160 7.35 4.67 0.74
C LEU A 160 7.35 5.71 -0.39
N PHE A 161 7.92 5.37 -1.53
CA PHE A 161 7.89 6.22 -2.74
C PHE A 161 6.74 5.85 -3.69
N GLY A 162 5.90 4.88 -3.31
CA GLY A 162 4.72 4.50 -4.07
C GLY A 162 3.61 5.56 -4.00
N PRO A 163 2.80 5.67 -5.05
CA PRO A 163 1.72 6.66 -5.10
C PRO A 163 0.51 6.29 -4.23
N VAL A 164 0.42 5.05 -3.78
CA VAL A 164 -0.72 4.51 -3.04
C VAL A 164 -0.28 3.39 -2.12
N SER A 165 -0.80 3.38 -0.90
CA SER A 165 -0.66 2.28 0.04
C SER A 165 -1.69 1.19 -0.27
N CYS A 166 -1.30 0.17 -1.06
CA CYS A 166 -2.18 -0.93 -1.42
C CYS A 166 -1.73 -2.24 -0.77
N MET A 167 -2.70 -3.06 -0.34
CA MET A 167 -2.46 -4.37 0.24
C MET A 167 -1.64 -5.29 -0.68
N ARG A 168 -1.84 -5.23 -2.00
CA ARG A 168 -1.08 -6.02 -2.98
C ARG A 168 0.42 -5.81 -2.90
N TYR A 169 0.86 -4.63 -2.51
CA TYR A 169 2.28 -4.33 -2.31
C TYR A 169 2.84 -4.93 -1.03
N MET A 170 1.99 -5.32 -0.11
CA MET A 170 2.39 -5.96 1.14
C MET A 170 2.42 -7.50 1.05
N TYR A 171 1.99 -8.11 -0.05
CA TYR A 171 2.04 -9.55 -0.24
C TYR A 171 3.42 -10.17 -0.02
N PRO A 172 4.55 -9.58 -0.48
CA PRO A 172 5.86 -10.13 -0.19
C PRO A 172 6.15 -10.23 1.31
N TYR A 173 5.66 -9.28 2.11
CA TYR A 173 5.77 -9.35 3.56
C TYR A 173 4.90 -10.46 4.14
N MET A 174 3.64 -10.52 3.75
CA MET A 174 2.68 -11.52 4.24
C MET A 174 3.13 -12.95 3.94
N THR A 175 3.72 -13.17 2.76
CA THR A 175 4.23 -14.50 2.35
C THR A 175 5.60 -14.83 2.93
N SER A 176 6.34 -13.85 3.42
CA SER A 176 7.68 -14.03 4.02
C SER A 176 7.63 -14.19 5.53
N LEU A 177 6.50 -13.87 6.17
CA LEU A 177 6.30 -14.11 7.59
C LEU A 177 5.94 -15.58 7.83
N PRO A 178 6.51 -16.24 8.87
CA PRO A 178 6.24 -17.63 9.18
C PRO A 178 4.81 -17.87 9.67
#